data_9163608280a86d0dde2bce1a00c7a56e
#
_entry.id   9163608280a86d0dde2bce1a00c7a56e
#
_cell.length_a   1.000
_cell.length_b   1.000
_cell.length_c   1.000
_cell.angle_alpha   90.00
_cell.angle_beta   90.00
_cell.angle_gamma   90.00
#
_symmetry.space_group_name_H-M   'P 1'
#
loop_
_entity.id
_entity.type
_entity.pdbx_description
1 polymer ?
#
loop_
_entity_poly.entity_id
_entity_poly.type
_entity_poly.pdbx_seq_one_letter_code
_entity_poly.pdbx_strand_id
1 'polypeptide(L)'
;YAKVQKAMQLLKRNGLPFGVSCCYKSQNAESIASEEYFDYLIDQGALFAWIFSFMPVGAGSTPDLMASPEPREHLYRFVREMRQKKPLFTLDFQNDGEFVGGCIAGGRRYLHINAAGDVDPCVFAHYSNANIREVSLLEALQSPIFMEYYHEQPFSDNLLRPCPILENSGKLTEMVERAGAHSSDLQEQETAEELCAKTKDAAAAWKPVSERIWNDPDDPLFEKRHDATQGMAATDMTKFERLGRTRHPMAQEK
;
A
#
# COMPACT_ATOMS: atom_id res chain seq x y z
N TYR A 1 -4.27 24.82 -0.14
CA TYR A 1 -5.34 24.55 -1.11
C TYR A 1 -5.17 25.39 -2.38
N ALA A 2 -5.22 26.75 -2.32
CA ALA A 2 -5.15 27.62 -3.48
C ALA A 2 -3.91 27.40 -4.39
N LYS A 3 -2.74 27.11 -3.81
CA LYS A 3 -1.52 26.79 -4.59
C LYS A 3 -1.68 25.50 -5.41
N VAL A 4 -2.32 24.47 -4.86
CA VAL A 4 -2.59 23.21 -5.57
C VAL A 4 -3.56 23.44 -6.72
N GLN A 5 -4.65 24.16 -6.49
CA GLN A 5 -5.61 24.52 -7.56
C GLN A 5 -4.92 25.30 -8.69
N LYS A 6 -4.10 26.29 -8.34
CA LYS A 6 -3.33 27.06 -9.34
C LYS A 6 -2.37 26.18 -10.13
N ALA A 7 -1.72 25.20 -9.49
CA ALA A 7 -0.84 24.25 -10.15
C ALA A 7 -1.61 23.37 -11.15
N MET A 8 -2.76 22.80 -10.75
CA MET A 8 -3.61 22.01 -11.65
C MET A 8 -4.06 22.83 -12.87
N GLN A 9 -4.52 24.05 -12.65
CA GLN A 9 -4.91 24.96 -13.75
C GLN A 9 -3.75 25.31 -14.68
N LEU A 10 -2.54 25.47 -14.16
CA LEU A 10 -1.34 25.74 -14.94
C LEU A 10 -0.98 24.54 -15.82
N LEU A 11 -1.00 23.34 -15.26
CA LEU A 11 -0.75 22.07 -15.98
C LEU A 11 -1.78 21.89 -17.11
N LYS A 12 -3.07 22.03 -16.77
CA LYS A 12 -4.16 21.92 -17.75
C LYS A 12 -4.00 22.91 -18.93
N ARG A 13 -3.73 24.19 -18.64
CA ARG A 13 -3.56 25.23 -19.68
C ARG A 13 -2.37 24.95 -20.62
N ASN A 14 -1.34 24.29 -20.11
CA ASN A 14 -0.16 23.94 -20.89
C ASN A 14 -0.23 22.53 -21.53
N GLY A 15 -1.37 21.84 -21.43
CA GLY A 15 -1.55 20.51 -21.99
C GLY A 15 -0.67 19.43 -21.34
N LEU A 16 -0.20 19.66 -20.10
CA LEU A 16 0.65 18.72 -19.39
C LEU A 16 -0.22 17.69 -18.64
N PRO A 17 0.03 16.40 -18.82
CA PRO A 17 -0.69 15.35 -18.11
C PRO A 17 -0.36 15.40 -16.61
N PHE A 18 -1.38 15.25 -15.77
CA PHE A 18 -1.20 15.16 -14.32
C PHE A 18 -2.28 14.31 -13.68
N GLY A 19 -2.01 13.89 -12.47
CA GLY A 19 -2.96 13.26 -11.57
C GLY A 19 -2.92 13.90 -10.19
N VAL A 20 -3.75 13.41 -9.31
CA VAL A 20 -3.83 13.86 -7.92
C VAL A 20 -3.59 12.70 -6.97
N SER A 21 -2.99 12.99 -5.83
CA SER A 21 -2.88 12.08 -4.70
C SER A 21 -3.78 12.57 -3.57
N CYS A 22 -4.63 11.68 -3.06
CA CYS A 22 -5.60 11.99 -2.01
C CYS A 22 -5.34 11.11 -0.80
N CYS A 23 -5.16 11.71 0.37
CA CYS A 23 -5.15 10.98 1.63
C CYS A 23 -6.58 10.85 2.15
N TYR A 24 -7.11 9.63 2.12
CA TYR A 24 -8.43 9.28 2.64
C TYR A 24 -8.36 9.02 4.14
N LYS A 25 -9.20 9.70 4.90
CA LYS A 25 -9.26 9.61 6.37
C LYS A 25 -10.69 9.82 6.89
N SER A 26 -10.92 9.54 8.17
CA SER A 26 -12.23 9.68 8.81
C SER A 26 -12.93 11.03 8.55
N GLN A 27 -12.15 12.12 8.50
CA GLN A 27 -12.69 13.49 8.37
C GLN A 27 -13.09 13.87 6.94
N ASN A 28 -12.65 13.15 5.90
CA ASN A 28 -12.91 13.51 4.50
C ASN A 28 -13.47 12.34 3.67
N ALA A 29 -13.86 11.27 4.34
CA ALA A 29 -14.32 10.05 3.71
C ALA A 29 -15.47 10.29 2.72
N GLU A 30 -16.52 10.98 3.16
CA GLU A 30 -17.69 11.29 2.34
C GLU A 30 -17.34 12.19 1.15
N SER A 31 -16.46 13.17 1.36
CA SER A 31 -16.06 14.09 0.30
C SER A 31 -15.24 13.41 -0.80
N ILE A 32 -14.30 12.51 -0.43
CA ILE A 32 -13.47 11.81 -1.41
C ILE A 32 -14.27 10.74 -2.15
N ALA A 33 -15.14 10.02 -1.45
CA ALA A 33 -16.02 9.02 -2.04
C ALA A 33 -17.35 9.65 -2.52
N SER A 34 -17.27 10.68 -3.38
CA SER A 34 -18.42 11.36 -3.96
C SER A 34 -18.23 11.63 -5.46
N GLU A 35 -19.32 11.56 -6.23
CA GLU A 35 -19.30 11.90 -7.67
C GLU A 35 -18.88 13.34 -7.90
N GLU A 36 -19.30 14.26 -7.03
CA GLU A 36 -18.95 15.68 -7.10
C GLU A 36 -17.43 15.88 -7.06
N TYR A 37 -16.73 15.15 -6.20
CA TYR A 37 -15.27 15.25 -6.11
C TYR A 37 -14.59 14.68 -7.36
N PHE A 38 -15.08 13.58 -7.91
CA PHE A 38 -14.55 13.00 -9.14
C PHE A 38 -14.79 13.94 -10.34
N ASP A 39 -15.97 14.49 -10.47
CA ASP A 39 -16.28 15.47 -11.51
C ASP A 39 -15.42 16.73 -11.38
N TYR A 40 -15.22 17.22 -10.16
CA TYR A 40 -14.28 18.30 -9.90
C TYR A 40 -12.87 17.99 -10.40
N LEU A 41 -12.32 16.80 -10.12
CA LEU A 41 -10.98 16.41 -10.56
C LEU A 41 -10.88 16.33 -12.09
N ILE A 42 -11.90 15.76 -12.74
CA ILE A 42 -12.01 15.69 -14.20
C ILE A 42 -12.07 17.12 -14.78
N ASP A 43 -12.86 17.99 -14.22
CA ASP A 43 -12.98 19.39 -14.63
C ASP A 43 -11.67 20.17 -14.43
N GLN A 44 -10.87 19.82 -13.43
CA GLN A 44 -9.52 20.38 -13.29
C GLN A 44 -8.54 19.81 -14.34
N GLY A 45 -8.88 18.74 -15.04
CA GLY A 45 -8.06 18.09 -16.08
C GLY A 45 -7.15 16.98 -15.54
N ALA A 46 -7.42 16.46 -14.36
CA ALA A 46 -6.72 15.30 -13.84
C ALA A 46 -7.04 14.05 -14.68
N LEU A 47 -6.03 13.27 -15.04
CA LEU A 47 -6.17 12.02 -15.78
C LEU A 47 -6.25 10.81 -14.87
N PHE A 48 -5.70 10.92 -13.67
CA PHE A 48 -5.77 9.86 -12.66
C PHE A 48 -5.87 10.43 -11.24
N ALA A 49 -6.41 9.62 -10.35
CA ALA A 49 -6.43 9.85 -8.91
C ALA A 49 -5.83 8.65 -8.18
N TRP A 50 -4.95 8.94 -7.23
CA TRP A 50 -4.35 7.94 -6.37
C TRP A 50 -4.83 8.17 -4.95
N ILE A 51 -5.68 7.28 -4.45
CA ILE A 51 -6.28 7.38 -3.13
C ILE A 51 -5.49 6.49 -2.17
N PHE A 52 -4.97 7.10 -1.11
CA PHE A 52 -4.28 6.42 -0.02
C PHE A 52 -5.11 6.50 1.25
N SER A 53 -5.36 5.39 1.90
CA SER A 53 -5.87 5.41 3.27
C SER A 53 -4.83 6.02 4.20
N PHE A 54 -5.27 6.85 5.14
CA PHE A 54 -4.38 7.39 6.15
C PHE A 54 -3.73 6.26 6.96
N MET A 55 -2.42 6.34 7.10
CA MET A 55 -1.61 5.42 7.91
C MET A 55 -0.95 6.21 9.03
N PRO A 56 -1.08 5.77 10.29
CA PRO A 56 -0.54 6.49 11.45
C PRO A 56 0.95 6.23 11.64
N VAL A 57 1.76 6.52 10.59
CA VAL A 57 3.22 6.35 10.61
C VAL A 57 3.88 7.57 11.23
N GLY A 58 4.93 7.33 12.00
CA GLY A 58 5.68 8.35 12.75
C GLY A 58 5.17 8.52 14.19
N ALA A 59 6.09 8.79 15.11
CA ALA A 59 5.82 8.79 16.55
C ALA A 59 4.70 9.75 16.99
N GLY A 60 4.54 10.90 16.35
CA GLY A 60 3.50 11.87 16.67
C GLY A 60 2.14 11.62 16.01
N SER A 61 1.97 10.56 15.22
CA SER A 61 0.72 10.27 14.53
C SER A 61 -0.24 9.47 15.41
N THR A 62 -1.55 9.72 15.23
CA THR A 62 -2.60 9.02 15.99
C THR A 62 -3.51 8.21 15.09
N PRO A 63 -4.10 7.10 15.58
CA PRO A 63 -5.04 6.29 14.82
C PRO A 63 -6.40 6.97 14.58
N ASP A 64 -6.72 8.06 15.26
CA ASP A 64 -8.03 8.73 15.22
C ASP A 64 -8.44 9.21 13.82
N LEU A 65 -7.47 9.40 12.95
CA LEU A 65 -7.70 9.81 11.55
C LEU A 65 -7.96 8.61 10.62
N MET A 66 -7.79 7.38 11.09
CA MET A 66 -8.10 6.21 10.29
C MET A 66 -9.61 6.12 10.03
N ALA A 67 -9.97 5.78 8.81
CA ALA A 67 -11.37 5.55 8.47
C ALA A 67 -11.87 4.25 9.11
N SER A 68 -13.10 4.27 9.65
CA SER A 68 -13.77 3.05 10.10
C SER A 68 -14.12 2.13 8.92
N PRO A 69 -14.52 0.88 9.19
CA PRO A 69 -14.80 -0.09 8.13
C PRO A 69 -15.89 0.34 7.15
N GLU A 70 -16.96 1.00 7.60
CA GLU A 70 -18.09 1.38 6.76
C GLU A 70 -17.69 2.42 5.69
N PRO A 71 -17.05 3.56 6.01
CA PRO A 71 -16.53 4.46 4.99
C PRO A 71 -15.52 3.78 4.06
N ARG A 72 -14.68 2.88 4.58
CA ARG A 72 -13.72 2.14 3.75
C ARG A 72 -14.41 1.20 2.76
N GLU A 73 -15.45 0.47 3.18
CA GLU A 73 -16.25 -0.33 2.27
C GLU A 73 -16.97 0.53 1.24
N HIS A 74 -17.53 1.68 1.67
CA HIS A 74 -18.14 2.62 0.75
C HIS A 74 -17.15 3.08 -0.33
N LEU A 75 -15.94 3.51 0.05
CA LEU A 75 -14.89 3.89 -0.90
C LEU A 75 -14.55 2.73 -1.85
N TYR A 76 -14.37 1.52 -1.33
CA TYR A 76 -14.09 0.32 -2.11
C TYR A 76 -15.11 0.11 -3.23
N ARG A 77 -16.42 0.16 -2.91
CA ARG A 77 -17.51 -0.02 -3.88
C ARG A 77 -17.62 1.16 -4.82
N PHE A 78 -17.56 2.37 -4.28
CA PHE A 78 -17.64 3.62 -5.03
C PHE A 78 -16.54 3.74 -6.10
N VAL A 79 -15.30 3.47 -5.77
CA VAL A 79 -14.19 3.54 -6.73
C VAL A 79 -14.40 2.55 -7.89
N ARG A 80 -14.88 1.35 -7.61
CA ARG A 80 -15.16 0.34 -8.66
C ARG A 80 -16.28 0.76 -9.59
N GLU A 81 -17.30 1.39 -9.04
CA GLU A 81 -18.39 1.97 -9.82
C GLU A 81 -17.91 3.13 -10.68
N MET A 82 -17.16 4.06 -10.10
CA MET A 82 -16.66 5.25 -10.81
C MET A 82 -15.67 4.89 -11.93
N ARG A 83 -14.88 3.83 -11.79
CA ARG A 83 -14.01 3.33 -12.87
C ARG A 83 -14.77 2.95 -14.14
N GLN A 84 -16.05 2.60 -14.02
CA GLN A 84 -16.91 2.27 -15.16
C GLN A 84 -17.64 3.48 -15.72
N LYS A 85 -17.87 4.50 -14.90
CA LYS A 85 -18.71 5.65 -15.24
C LYS A 85 -17.94 6.91 -15.62
N LYS A 86 -16.74 7.09 -15.09
CA LYS A 86 -16.00 8.36 -15.20
C LYS A 86 -14.64 8.16 -15.91
N PRO A 87 -14.23 9.11 -16.76
CA PRO A 87 -12.94 9.07 -17.46
C PRO A 87 -11.76 9.51 -16.53
N LEU A 88 -11.71 8.96 -15.34
CA LEU A 88 -10.66 9.22 -14.35
C LEU A 88 -10.06 7.86 -13.93
N PHE A 89 -8.81 7.60 -14.32
CA PHE A 89 -8.13 6.39 -13.88
C PHE A 89 -7.86 6.48 -12.37
N THR A 90 -8.56 5.70 -11.59
CA THR A 90 -8.50 5.76 -10.12
C THR A 90 -7.81 4.53 -9.55
N LEU A 91 -6.84 4.77 -8.66
CA LEU A 91 -6.12 3.77 -7.89
C LEU A 91 -6.57 3.90 -6.42
N ASP A 92 -7.07 2.81 -5.85
CA ASP A 92 -7.37 2.71 -4.42
C ASP A 92 -6.28 1.85 -3.76
N PHE A 93 -5.22 2.50 -3.30
CA PHE A 93 -3.94 1.84 -3.00
C PHE A 93 -4.08 0.64 -2.05
N GLN A 94 -4.85 0.79 -0.97
CA GLN A 94 -5.00 -0.26 0.02
C GLN A 94 -6.07 -1.30 -0.34
N ASN A 95 -7.06 -0.94 -1.17
CA ASN A 95 -8.16 -1.84 -1.50
C ASN A 95 -8.02 -2.52 -2.87
N ASP A 96 -6.97 -2.18 -3.65
CA ASP A 96 -6.70 -2.76 -4.97
C ASP A 96 -5.81 -4.01 -4.93
N GLY A 97 -5.58 -4.59 -3.76
CA GLY A 97 -4.74 -5.78 -3.61
C GLY A 97 -5.14 -6.94 -4.53
N GLU A 98 -6.43 -7.12 -4.78
CA GLU A 98 -6.96 -8.15 -5.68
C GLU A 98 -6.53 -7.97 -7.16
N PHE A 99 -6.28 -6.74 -7.62
CA PHE A 99 -5.84 -6.45 -8.99
C PHE A 99 -4.33 -6.56 -9.18
N VAL A 100 -3.57 -6.49 -8.08
CA VAL A 100 -2.10 -6.47 -8.10
C VAL A 100 -1.47 -7.66 -7.39
N GLY A 101 -2.28 -8.60 -6.89
CA GLY A 101 -1.83 -9.81 -6.20
C GLY A 101 -1.30 -9.54 -4.79
N GLY A 102 -1.92 -8.62 -4.05
CA GLY A 102 -1.55 -8.29 -2.68
C GLY A 102 -0.67 -7.05 -2.56
N CYS A 103 0.16 -6.99 -1.51
CA CYS A 103 1.07 -5.86 -1.29
C CYS A 103 2.11 -5.74 -2.40
N ILE A 104 2.35 -4.52 -2.87
CA ILE A 104 3.32 -4.22 -3.94
C ILE A 104 4.71 -3.82 -3.42
N ALA A 105 4.86 -3.68 -2.10
CA ALA A 105 6.09 -3.24 -1.43
C ALA A 105 7.19 -4.33 -1.40
N GLY A 106 8.29 -4.05 -0.72
CA GLY A 106 9.41 -4.97 -0.55
C GLY A 106 10.14 -5.26 -1.85
N GLY A 107 10.21 -4.29 -2.77
CA GLY A 107 10.86 -4.43 -4.08
C GLY A 107 10.08 -5.28 -5.07
N ARG A 108 8.86 -5.73 -4.75
CA ARG A 108 8.03 -6.48 -5.68
C ARG A 108 7.58 -5.62 -6.87
N ARG A 109 7.13 -4.38 -6.59
CA ARG A 109 6.76 -3.36 -7.59
C ARG A 109 7.40 -2.01 -7.32
N TYR A 110 7.72 -1.72 -6.07
CA TYR A 110 8.41 -0.50 -5.65
C TYR A 110 9.15 -0.70 -4.34
N LEU A 111 9.99 0.25 -4.03
CA LEU A 111 10.67 0.47 -2.76
C LEU A 111 10.71 1.98 -2.47
N HIS A 112 11.15 2.33 -1.27
CA HIS A 112 11.38 3.72 -0.89
C HIS A 112 12.87 3.93 -0.56
N ILE A 113 13.38 5.10 -0.89
CA ILE A 113 14.72 5.55 -0.46
C ILE A 113 14.52 6.88 0.26
N ASN A 114 14.87 6.93 1.54
CA ASN A 114 14.73 8.14 2.33
C ASN A 114 15.85 9.17 2.05
N ALA A 115 15.76 10.35 2.66
CA ALA A 115 16.73 11.42 2.44
C ALA A 115 18.14 11.07 2.98
N ALA A 116 18.28 10.17 3.95
CA ALA A 116 19.56 9.65 4.43
C ALA A 116 20.16 8.59 3.52
N GLY A 117 19.38 8.04 2.58
CA GLY A 117 19.79 7.00 1.65
C GLY A 117 19.42 5.59 2.11
N ASP A 118 18.71 5.42 3.22
CA ASP A 118 18.24 4.12 3.65
C ASP A 118 17.18 3.60 2.68
N VAL A 119 17.25 2.29 2.41
CA VAL A 119 16.38 1.62 1.46
C VAL A 119 15.31 0.86 2.24
N ASP A 120 14.10 1.40 2.22
CA ASP A 120 12.95 0.89 2.94
C ASP A 120 12.06 0.03 2.02
N PRO A 121 11.39 -1.01 2.53
CA PRO A 121 10.48 -1.82 1.73
C PRO A 121 9.26 -1.04 1.25
N CYS A 122 8.84 -0.01 1.98
CA CYS A 122 7.65 0.80 1.69
C CYS A 122 7.81 2.21 2.25
N VAL A 123 7.20 3.21 1.61
CA VAL A 123 7.13 4.59 2.12
C VAL A 123 6.44 4.71 3.49
N PHE A 124 5.74 3.67 3.92
CA PHE A 124 5.08 3.59 5.23
C PHE A 124 5.78 2.63 6.21
N ALA A 125 6.81 1.91 5.77
CA ALA A 125 7.56 0.96 6.60
C ALA A 125 9.01 1.43 6.68
N HIS A 126 9.29 2.25 7.68
CA HIS A 126 10.58 2.91 7.88
C HIS A 126 11.55 1.99 8.65
N TYR A 127 11.88 0.84 8.04
CA TYR A 127 12.82 -0.14 8.60
C TYR A 127 13.78 -0.61 7.52
N SER A 128 15.07 -0.51 7.78
CA SER A 128 16.11 -0.77 6.78
C SER A 128 17.27 -1.61 7.31
N ASN A 129 17.93 -2.32 6.39
CA ASN A 129 19.23 -2.96 6.59
C ASN A 129 20.28 -2.45 5.59
N ALA A 130 19.91 -1.54 4.68
CA ALA A 130 20.77 -1.16 3.58
C ALA A 130 20.67 0.34 3.26
N ASN A 131 21.80 0.95 2.91
CA ASN A 131 21.85 2.32 2.47
C ASN A 131 22.41 2.39 1.04
N ILE A 132 21.71 3.10 0.14
CA ILE A 132 22.08 3.19 -1.29
C ILE A 132 23.43 3.88 -1.54
N ARG A 133 23.99 4.56 -0.55
CA ARG A 133 25.34 5.14 -0.61
C ARG A 133 26.43 4.12 -0.36
N GLU A 134 26.10 2.97 0.23
CA GLU A 134 27.04 1.93 0.67
C GLU A 134 26.94 0.67 -0.19
N VAL A 135 25.74 0.38 -0.70
CA VAL A 135 25.48 -0.84 -1.49
C VAL A 135 24.75 -0.50 -2.78
N SER A 136 24.83 -1.37 -3.77
CA SER A 136 24.04 -1.25 -5.00
C SER A 136 22.55 -1.50 -4.74
N LEU A 137 21.70 -1.01 -5.64
CA LEU A 137 20.26 -1.27 -5.57
C LEU A 137 19.92 -2.77 -5.57
N LEU A 138 20.67 -3.59 -6.30
CA LEU A 138 20.47 -5.04 -6.32
C LEU A 138 20.82 -5.69 -4.98
N GLU A 139 21.87 -5.26 -4.31
CA GLU A 139 22.23 -5.72 -2.97
C GLU A 139 21.19 -5.26 -1.95
N ALA A 140 20.73 -4.01 -2.02
CA ALA A 140 19.68 -3.50 -1.15
C ALA A 140 18.38 -4.31 -1.28
N LEU A 141 17.99 -4.70 -2.50
CA LEU A 141 16.83 -5.57 -2.75
C LEU A 141 16.98 -7.01 -2.22
N GLN A 142 18.20 -7.40 -1.84
CA GLN A 142 18.51 -8.69 -1.22
C GLN A 142 18.79 -8.55 0.28
N SER A 143 18.62 -7.36 0.84
CA SER A 143 18.83 -7.15 2.27
C SER A 143 17.80 -7.95 3.10
N PRO A 144 18.10 -8.27 4.37
CA PRO A 144 17.24 -9.15 5.18
C PRO A 144 15.77 -8.72 5.19
N ILE A 145 15.46 -7.43 5.39
CA ILE A 145 14.06 -6.98 5.43
C ILE A 145 13.33 -7.18 4.09
N PHE A 146 14.02 -6.97 2.96
CA PHE A 146 13.43 -7.23 1.64
C PHE A 146 13.21 -8.72 1.38
N MET A 147 14.09 -9.59 1.90
CA MET A 147 13.92 -11.03 1.82
C MET A 147 12.75 -11.51 2.69
N GLU A 148 12.53 -10.92 3.85
CA GLU A 148 11.34 -11.19 4.66
C GLU A 148 10.04 -10.84 3.90
N TYR A 149 9.99 -9.66 3.26
CA TYR A 149 8.87 -9.29 2.39
C TYR A 149 8.69 -10.27 1.23
N TYR A 150 9.76 -10.76 0.66
CA TYR A 150 9.73 -11.74 -0.44
C TYR A 150 9.13 -13.08 0.00
N HIS A 151 9.46 -13.56 1.19
CA HIS A 151 9.01 -14.86 1.70
C HIS A 151 7.61 -14.84 2.30
N GLU A 152 7.21 -13.72 2.90
CA GLU A 152 5.94 -13.62 3.61
C GLU A 152 4.76 -13.16 2.73
N GLN A 153 5.04 -12.61 1.54
CA GLN A 153 3.98 -12.20 0.61
C GLN A 153 3.38 -13.41 -0.12
N PRO A 154 2.03 -13.45 -0.27
CA PRO A 154 1.04 -12.47 0.22
C PRO A 154 0.84 -12.58 1.75
N PHE A 155 0.67 -11.45 2.43
CA PHE A 155 0.49 -11.41 3.89
C PHE A 155 -0.89 -11.94 4.35
N SER A 156 -1.83 -12.15 3.42
CA SER A 156 -3.16 -12.72 3.65
C SER A 156 -3.68 -13.34 2.36
N ASP A 157 -4.43 -14.43 2.49
CA ASP A 157 -5.18 -15.03 1.37
C ASP A 157 -6.30 -14.12 0.87
N ASN A 158 -6.85 -13.30 1.76
CA ASN A 158 -7.79 -12.25 1.39
C ASN A 158 -7.03 -10.98 0.97
N LEU A 159 -6.97 -10.73 -0.34
CA LEU A 159 -6.21 -9.63 -0.91
C LEU A 159 -6.85 -8.24 -0.71
N LEU A 160 -8.00 -8.15 -0.05
CA LEU A 160 -8.52 -6.90 0.54
C LEU A 160 -7.86 -6.57 1.88
N ARG A 161 -6.90 -7.40 2.31
CA ARG A 161 -6.06 -7.23 3.50
C ARG A 161 -4.58 -7.39 3.14
N PRO A 162 -4.06 -6.62 2.16
CA PRO A 162 -2.74 -6.86 1.60
C PRO A 162 -1.58 -6.34 2.45
N CYS A 163 -1.81 -5.40 3.37
CA CYS A 163 -0.75 -4.64 4.02
C CYS A 163 -0.29 -5.27 5.34
N PRO A 164 1.03 -5.40 5.58
CA PRO A 164 1.54 -5.91 6.85
C PRO A 164 1.42 -4.90 7.99
N ILE A 165 1.10 -3.63 7.70
CA ILE A 165 0.90 -2.57 8.70
C ILE A 165 -0.58 -2.44 9.03
N LEU A 166 -1.43 -2.17 8.02
CA LEU A 166 -2.86 -1.85 8.23
C LEU A 166 -3.72 -3.05 8.60
N GLU A 167 -3.45 -4.22 8.01
CA GLU A 167 -4.36 -5.36 8.14
C GLU A 167 -3.74 -6.59 8.79
N ASN A 168 -2.41 -6.69 8.77
CA ASN A 168 -1.67 -7.86 9.28
C ASN A 168 -0.52 -7.39 10.18
N SER A 169 -0.82 -6.54 11.14
CA SER A 169 0.16 -5.77 11.93
C SER A 169 1.23 -6.61 12.62
N GLY A 170 0.93 -7.82 13.07
CA GLY A 170 1.92 -8.74 13.62
C GLY A 170 3.02 -9.16 12.64
N LYS A 171 2.71 -9.21 11.35
CA LYS A 171 3.66 -9.59 10.31
C LYS A 171 4.83 -8.62 10.17
N LEU A 172 4.57 -7.31 10.25
CA LEU A 172 5.67 -6.33 10.17
C LEU A 172 6.63 -6.48 11.34
N THR A 173 6.11 -6.58 12.56
CA THR A 173 6.95 -6.76 13.76
C THR A 173 7.83 -8.00 13.64
N GLU A 174 7.24 -9.16 13.29
CA GLU A 174 7.98 -10.40 13.09
C GLU A 174 9.07 -10.28 12.02
N MET A 175 8.77 -9.65 10.88
CA MET A 175 9.74 -9.45 9.79
C MET A 175 10.88 -8.53 10.20
N VAL A 176 10.61 -7.43 10.89
CA VAL A 176 11.63 -6.48 11.37
C VAL A 176 12.56 -7.14 12.39
N GLU A 177 12.00 -7.92 13.34
CA GLU A 177 12.77 -8.67 14.32
C GLU A 177 13.69 -9.72 13.66
N ARG A 178 13.14 -10.56 12.78
CA ARG A 178 13.94 -11.59 12.07
C ARG A 178 15.00 -11.00 11.17
N ALA A 179 14.69 -9.88 10.51
CA ALA A 179 15.64 -9.17 9.68
C ALA A 179 16.72 -8.43 10.47
N GLY A 180 16.50 -8.14 11.74
CA GLY A 180 17.35 -7.22 12.51
C GLY A 180 17.40 -5.83 11.88
N ALA A 181 16.29 -5.38 11.27
CA ALA A 181 16.24 -4.07 10.63
C ALA A 181 16.13 -2.96 11.68
N HIS A 182 16.82 -1.85 11.43
CA HIS A 182 16.74 -0.65 12.28
C HIS A 182 15.67 0.31 11.76
N SER A 183 15.14 1.16 12.65
CA SER A 183 14.26 2.27 12.24
C SER A 183 15.06 3.27 11.40
N SER A 184 14.52 3.60 10.23
CA SER A 184 15.08 4.61 9.31
C SER A 184 14.39 5.98 9.43
N ASP A 185 13.56 6.18 10.46
CA ASP A 185 12.96 7.47 10.76
C ASP A 185 14.02 8.53 11.05
N LEU A 186 13.91 9.68 10.39
CA LEU A 186 14.92 10.75 10.45
C LEU A 186 14.71 11.72 11.61
N GLN A 187 13.56 11.69 12.26
CA GLN A 187 13.23 12.59 13.36
C GLN A 187 13.16 11.82 14.68
N GLU A 188 12.07 11.12 14.90
CA GLU A 188 11.82 10.35 16.11
C GLU A 188 11.59 8.89 15.70
N GLN A 189 12.44 8.02 16.20
CA GLN A 189 12.39 6.60 15.85
C GLN A 189 11.13 5.95 16.44
N GLU A 190 10.44 5.19 15.61
CA GLU A 190 9.27 4.39 15.97
C GLU A 190 9.62 2.91 15.77
N THR A 191 9.32 2.08 16.76
CA THR A 191 9.48 0.62 16.61
C THR A 191 8.33 0.03 15.79
N ALA A 192 8.56 -1.13 15.17
CA ALA A 192 7.52 -1.84 14.43
C ALA A 192 6.35 -2.25 15.34
N GLU A 193 6.61 -2.54 16.61
CA GLU A 193 5.60 -2.85 17.60
C GLU A 193 4.70 -1.64 17.89
N GLU A 194 5.30 -0.46 18.11
CA GLU A 194 4.56 0.79 18.34
C GLU A 194 3.69 1.16 17.14
N LEU A 195 4.22 1.08 15.91
CA LEU A 195 3.46 1.32 14.70
C LEU A 195 2.29 0.33 14.56
N CYS A 196 2.55 -0.95 14.75
CA CYS A 196 1.53 -2.00 14.64
C CYS A 196 0.47 -1.91 15.75
N ALA A 197 0.82 -1.43 16.93
CA ALA A 197 -0.14 -1.19 18.00
C ALA A 197 -1.18 -0.14 17.61
N LYS A 198 -0.80 0.91 16.86
CA LYS A 198 -1.72 1.95 16.37
C LYS A 198 -2.75 1.42 15.35
N THR A 199 -2.43 0.38 14.60
CA THR A 199 -3.29 -0.15 13.53
C THR A 199 -4.10 -1.37 13.92
N LYS A 200 -3.80 -1.99 15.07
CA LYS A 200 -4.38 -3.26 15.53
C LYS A 200 -5.90 -3.27 15.56
N ASP A 201 -6.51 -2.25 16.16
CA ASP A 201 -7.97 -2.18 16.30
C ASP A 201 -8.66 -1.95 14.96
N ALA A 202 -8.09 -1.10 14.10
CA ALA A 202 -8.58 -0.89 12.74
C ALA A 202 -8.47 -2.17 11.89
N ALA A 203 -7.38 -2.92 12.02
CA ALA A 203 -7.20 -4.21 11.35
C ALA A 203 -8.25 -5.24 11.81
N ALA A 204 -8.51 -5.31 13.12
CA ALA A 204 -9.52 -6.19 13.70
C ALA A 204 -10.93 -5.83 13.24
N ALA A 205 -11.25 -4.54 13.18
CA ALA A 205 -12.55 -4.05 12.71
C ALA A 205 -12.77 -4.27 11.20
N TRP A 206 -11.72 -4.12 10.38
CA TRP A 206 -11.80 -4.34 8.93
C TRP A 206 -11.92 -5.81 8.56
N LYS A 207 -11.37 -6.72 9.35
CA LYS A 207 -11.33 -8.15 9.05
C LYS A 207 -12.70 -8.73 8.68
N PRO A 208 -13.75 -8.65 9.51
CA PRO A 208 -15.05 -9.24 9.19
C PRO A 208 -15.70 -8.61 7.94
N VAL A 209 -15.50 -7.32 7.71
CA VAL A 209 -16.02 -6.61 6.53
C VAL A 209 -15.34 -7.11 5.26
N SER A 210 -14.02 -7.16 5.26
CA SER A 210 -13.24 -7.66 4.12
C SER A 210 -13.52 -9.13 3.82
N GLU A 211 -13.73 -9.98 4.84
CA GLU A 211 -14.10 -11.39 4.66
C GLU A 211 -15.49 -11.54 4.04
N ARG A 212 -16.44 -10.71 4.46
CA ARG A 212 -17.79 -10.69 3.85
C ARG A 212 -17.73 -10.29 2.39
N ILE A 213 -16.99 -9.23 2.05
CA ILE A 213 -16.83 -8.79 0.66
C ILE A 213 -16.10 -9.86 -0.18
N TRP A 214 -15.04 -10.44 0.37
CA TRP A 214 -14.21 -11.43 -0.32
C TRP A 214 -14.98 -12.69 -0.70
N ASN A 215 -15.90 -13.12 0.17
CA ASN A 215 -16.70 -14.33 0.01
C ASN A 215 -18.12 -14.08 -0.48
N ASP A 216 -18.43 -12.87 -0.94
CA ASP A 216 -19.75 -12.52 -1.48
C ASP A 216 -19.91 -13.14 -2.89
N PRO A 217 -20.80 -14.15 -3.07
CA PRO A 217 -20.98 -14.80 -4.37
C PRO A 217 -21.65 -13.89 -5.41
N ASP A 218 -22.29 -12.81 -4.97
CA ASP A 218 -22.92 -11.83 -5.85
C ASP A 218 -21.94 -10.74 -6.31
N ASP A 219 -20.71 -10.72 -5.76
CA ASP A 219 -19.67 -9.79 -6.18
C ASP A 219 -19.12 -10.19 -7.57
N PRO A 220 -19.04 -9.27 -8.54
CA PRO A 220 -18.56 -9.57 -9.90
C PRO A 220 -17.14 -10.16 -9.98
N LEU A 221 -16.36 -10.04 -8.93
CA LEU A 221 -14.99 -10.56 -8.86
C LEU A 221 -14.87 -11.88 -8.08
N PHE A 222 -16.00 -12.40 -7.56
CA PHE A 222 -16.01 -13.61 -6.73
C PHE A 222 -15.35 -14.80 -7.41
N GLU A 223 -15.78 -15.16 -8.62
CA GLU A 223 -15.23 -16.30 -9.36
C GLU A 223 -13.73 -16.10 -9.62
N LYS A 224 -13.31 -14.90 -10.02
CA LYS A 224 -11.91 -14.59 -10.25
C LYS A 224 -11.05 -14.73 -8.99
N ARG A 225 -11.58 -14.36 -7.82
CA ARG A 225 -10.88 -14.50 -6.54
C ARG A 225 -10.69 -15.94 -6.13
N HIS A 226 -11.65 -16.81 -6.47
CA HIS A 226 -11.68 -18.21 -6.06
C HIS A 226 -11.27 -19.19 -7.17
N ASP A 227 -10.87 -18.69 -8.34
CA ASP A 227 -10.33 -19.52 -9.40
C ASP A 227 -8.92 -20.00 -9.04
N ALA A 228 -8.83 -21.24 -8.59
CA ALA A 228 -7.58 -21.90 -8.22
C ALA A 228 -6.58 -22.00 -9.39
N THR A 229 -7.03 -21.85 -10.65
CA THR A 229 -6.16 -21.91 -11.84
C THR A 229 -5.45 -20.59 -12.13
N GLN A 230 -6.01 -19.47 -11.64
CA GLN A 230 -5.44 -18.14 -11.81
C GLN A 230 -4.53 -17.72 -10.65
N GLY A 231 -3.93 -18.66 -9.92
CA GLY A 231 -3.08 -18.43 -8.75
C GLY A 231 -2.44 -17.04 -8.73
N MET A 232 -3.13 -16.05 -8.16
CA MET A 232 -2.72 -14.63 -8.18
C MET A 232 -1.39 -14.42 -7.44
N ALA A 233 -1.05 -15.33 -6.54
CA ALA A 233 0.20 -15.31 -5.79
C ALA A 233 1.37 -15.92 -6.57
N ALA A 234 1.15 -16.94 -7.38
CA ALA A 234 2.23 -17.68 -8.04
C ALA A 234 2.86 -16.95 -9.22
N THR A 235 2.13 -16.04 -9.88
CA THR A 235 2.56 -15.47 -11.17
C THR A 235 3.67 -14.44 -11.05
N ASP A 236 3.86 -13.82 -9.91
CA ASP A 236 4.83 -12.73 -9.80
C ASP A 236 6.16 -13.13 -9.13
N MET A 237 6.14 -14.19 -8.33
CA MET A 237 7.36 -14.67 -7.66
C MET A 237 8.37 -15.26 -8.66
N THR A 238 7.90 -15.91 -9.73
CA THR A 238 8.77 -16.41 -10.81
C THR A 238 9.50 -15.30 -11.58
N LYS A 239 8.98 -14.07 -11.59
CA LYS A 239 9.70 -12.93 -12.18
C LYS A 239 10.88 -12.49 -11.33
N PHE A 240 10.78 -12.56 -10.01
CA PHE A 240 11.90 -12.26 -9.11
C PHE A 240 13.00 -13.31 -9.19
N GLU A 241 12.65 -14.57 -9.36
CA GLU A 241 13.62 -15.64 -9.64
C GLU A 241 14.36 -15.38 -10.96
N ARG A 242 13.66 -14.92 -12.01
CA ARG A 242 14.28 -14.53 -13.30
C ARG A 242 15.18 -13.31 -13.22
N LEU A 243 15.00 -12.43 -12.21
CA LEU A 243 15.86 -11.27 -11.96
C LEU A 243 17.09 -11.60 -11.09
N GLY A 244 17.37 -12.90 -10.85
CA GLY A 244 18.54 -13.35 -10.09
C GLY A 244 18.40 -13.21 -8.58
N ARG A 245 17.20 -13.02 -8.05
CA ARG A 245 16.89 -13.18 -6.63
C ARG A 245 16.87 -14.67 -6.26
N THR A 246 17.97 -15.34 -6.51
CA THR A 246 18.20 -16.68 -5.97
C THR A 246 18.32 -16.58 -4.46
N ARG A 247 17.73 -17.54 -3.75
CA ARG A 247 17.89 -17.70 -2.29
C ARG A 247 19.35 -17.53 -1.92
N HIS A 248 19.71 -16.42 -1.27
CA HIS A 248 21.08 -16.20 -0.89
C HIS A 248 21.47 -17.20 0.21
N PRO A 249 22.63 -17.90 0.10
CA PRO A 249 23.06 -18.92 1.07
C PRO A 249 23.39 -18.36 2.47
N MET A 250 23.36 -17.05 2.69
CA MET A 250 23.76 -16.45 3.95
C MET A 250 22.83 -16.68 5.14
N ALA A 251 21.68 -17.34 4.95
CA ALA A 251 20.79 -17.74 6.05
C ALA A 251 21.12 -19.11 6.68
N GLN A 252 22.21 -19.76 6.28
CA GLN A 252 22.59 -21.10 6.79
C GLN A 252 23.89 -21.17 7.61
N GLU A 253 24.52 -20.04 7.90
CA GLU A 253 25.67 -20.05 8.81
C GLU A 253 25.42 -19.10 9.99
N LYS A 254 24.65 -19.57 10.97
CA LYS A 254 24.87 -19.32 12.43
C LYS A 254 24.07 -20.33 13.24
#